data_37e0e87cb2922af9f858362383dd182f
#
_entry.id   37e0e87cb2922af9f858362383dd182f
#
_cell.length_a   1.000
_cell.length_b   1.000
_cell.length_c   1.000
_cell.angle_alpha   90.00
_cell.angle_beta   90.00
_cell.angle_gamma   90.00
#
_symmetry.space_group_name_H-M   'P 1'
#
loop_
_entity.id
_entity.type
_entity.pdbx_description
1 polymer ?
#
loop_
_entity_poly.entity_id
_entity_poly.type
_entity_poly.pdbx_seq_one_letter_code
_entity_poly.pdbx_strand_id
1 'polypeptide(L)'
;MTSNTVKVPEKGRTRFVAHRGVSGLECENTAAAFIAAGNRTYYGVETDIWRTSDGKFLCNHDGRTGRICDVDLVIERSTFDGLRKLRLKDKDGESDRAELIIPTPHEYKKICQKYEKHAVPELKSNFTEAEIKEILAFFSDYLDSTCFIAFNIENLDLVKKLRPEQECQFLTGEWNDNLPEMLSKRKMGLDIHYGQLTEERIRACHEKGVEVNCWTVDKPEEAEKLISWGIDYITTNILE
;
A
#
# COMPACT_ATOMS: atom_id res chain seq x y z
N MET A 1 -19.85 -14.11 -1.69
CA MET A 1 -18.72 -13.26 -2.10
C MET A 1 -19.15 -12.41 -3.28
N THR A 2 -18.78 -11.14 -3.34
CA THR A 2 -19.00 -10.31 -4.52
C THR A 2 -18.10 -10.80 -5.64
N SER A 3 -18.64 -10.89 -6.87
CA SER A 3 -17.86 -11.33 -8.04
C SER A 3 -17.18 -10.17 -8.78
N ASN A 4 -17.36 -8.93 -8.32
CA ASN A 4 -16.84 -7.74 -8.99
C ASN A 4 -16.64 -6.57 -7.99
N THR A 5 -15.85 -5.59 -8.41
CA THR A 5 -15.66 -4.31 -7.72
C THR A 5 -16.95 -3.49 -7.67
N VAL A 6 -17.03 -2.57 -6.72
CA VAL A 6 -18.13 -1.62 -6.58
C VAL A 6 -17.72 -0.31 -7.26
N LYS A 7 -18.49 0.13 -8.24
CA LYS A 7 -18.19 1.37 -8.99
C LYS A 7 -18.57 2.62 -8.21
N VAL A 8 -17.67 3.61 -8.21
CA VAL A 8 -17.94 4.97 -7.79
C VAL A 8 -18.05 5.84 -9.04
N PRO A 9 -19.26 6.31 -9.42
CA PRO A 9 -19.49 6.94 -10.71
C PRO A 9 -18.72 8.24 -10.93
N GLU A 10 -18.69 9.10 -9.92
CA GLU A 10 -18.14 10.46 -10.01
C GLU A 10 -16.86 10.59 -9.17
N LYS A 11 -15.73 10.19 -9.74
CA LYS A 11 -14.44 10.23 -9.05
C LYS A 11 -13.73 11.60 -9.11
N GLY A 12 -14.13 12.46 -10.03
CA GLY A 12 -13.43 13.72 -10.26
C GLY A 12 -11.95 13.51 -10.56
N ARG A 13 -11.07 14.16 -9.78
CA ARG A 13 -9.60 14.01 -9.86
C ARG A 13 -9.05 12.94 -8.91
N THR A 14 -9.89 12.38 -8.04
CA THR A 14 -9.48 11.42 -7.02
C THR A 14 -8.98 10.11 -7.65
N ARG A 15 -7.82 9.66 -7.22
CA ARG A 15 -7.16 8.44 -7.68
C ARG A 15 -7.43 7.31 -6.69
N PHE A 16 -7.85 6.15 -7.21
CA PHE A 16 -8.14 4.98 -6.38
C PHE A 16 -6.94 4.03 -6.35
N VAL A 17 -6.53 3.63 -5.14
CA VAL A 17 -5.44 2.68 -4.89
C VAL A 17 -6.04 1.38 -4.35
N ALA A 18 -5.69 0.25 -4.99
CA ALA A 18 -6.14 -1.07 -4.57
C ALA A 18 -5.34 -1.54 -3.34
N HIS A 19 -5.98 -1.60 -2.17
CA HIS A 19 -5.38 -1.98 -0.89
C HIS A 19 -4.99 -3.45 -0.86
N ARG A 20 -3.70 -3.74 -0.80
CA ARG A 20 -3.12 -5.10 -0.89
C ARG A 20 -3.55 -5.84 -2.16
N GLY A 21 -3.65 -5.10 -3.28
CA GLY A 21 -4.39 -5.50 -4.47
C GLY A 21 -5.90 -5.33 -4.28
N VAL A 22 -6.73 -6.01 -5.09
CA VAL A 22 -8.20 -6.00 -4.86
C VAL A 22 -8.54 -7.03 -3.78
N SER A 23 -8.16 -6.74 -2.55
CA SER A 23 -8.32 -7.66 -1.41
C SER A 23 -9.79 -7.95 -1.06
N GLY A 24 -10.72 -7.18 -1.55
CA GLY A 24 -12.15 -7.48 -1.50
C GLY A 24 -12.58 -8.67 -2.38
N LEU A 25 -11.80 -9.00 -3.42
CA LEU A 25 -12.08 -10.10 -4.35
C LEU A 25 -11.13 -11.29 -4.20
N GLU A 26 -9.83 -11.02 -4.01
CA GLU A 26 -8.78 -12.03 -3.95
C GLU A 26 -8.09 -12.05 -2.57
N CYS A 27 -7.32 -13.09 -2.29
CA CYS A 27 -6.47 -13.11 -1.12
C CYS A 27 -5.48 -11.94 -1.16
N GLU A 28 -5.45 -11.11 -0.11
CA GLU A 28 -4.63 -9.91 -0.01
C GLU A 28 -3.13 -10.19 -0.20
N ASN A 29 -2.39 -9.20 -0.69
CA ASN A 29 -0.95 -9.28 -0.87
C ASN A 29 -0.50 -10.51 -1.68
N THR A 30 -1.25 -10.90 -2.69
CA THR A 30 -0.92 -11.99 -3.61
C THR A 30 -0.82 -11.53 -5.05
N ALA A 31 -0.14 -12.29 -5.89
CA ALA A 31 -0.12 -12.03 -7.33
C ALA A 31 -1.53 -12.00 -7.93
N ALA A 32 -2.45 -12.84 -7.44
CA ALA A 32 -3.85 -12.86 -7.86
C ALA A 32 -4.55 -11.51 -7.60
N ALA A 33 -4.40 -10.96 -6.37
CA ALA A 33 -4.97 -9.67 -5.99
C ALA A 33 -4.36 -8.51 -6.79
N PHE A 34 -3.04 -8.54 -7.05
CA PHE A 34 -2.35 -7.51 -7.83
C PHE A 34 -2.76 -7.55 -9.32
N ILE A 35 -2.88 -8.74 -9.91
CA ILE A 35 -3.36 -8.91 -11.29
C ILE A 35 -4.82 -8.49 -11.41
N ALA A 36 -5.65 -8.83 -10.41
CA ALA A 36 -7.04 -8.38 -10.37
C ALA A 36 -7.16 -6.84 -10.35
N ALA A 37 -6.27 -6.15 -9.61
CA ALA A 37 -6.17 -4.69 -9.63
C ALA A 37 -5.67 -4.18 -10.99
N GLY A 38 -4.67 -4.85 -11.55
CA GLY A 38 -4.08 -4.50 -12.86
C GLY A 38 -5.10 -4.45 -13.99
N ASN A 39 -6.04 -5.39 -14.01
CA ASN A 39 -7.10 -5.48 -15.02
C ASN A 39 -8.29 -4.53 -14.78
N ARG A 40 -8.18 -3.59 -13.83
CA ARG A 40 -9.23 -2.63 -13.47
C ARG A 40 -8.74 -1.19 -13.54
N THR A 41 -9.61 -0.23 -13.25
CA THR A 41 -9.34 1.20 -13.44
C THR A 41 -8.57 1.84 -12.27
N TYR A 42 -8.04 1.07 -11.32
CA TYR A 42 -7.20 1.60 -10.25
C TYR A 42 -6.01 2.36 -10.80
N TYR A 43 -5.69 3.49 -10.16
CA TYR A 43 -4.48 4.25 -10.40
C TYR A 43 -3.24 3.49 -9.94
N GLY A 44 -3.30 2.93 -8.73
CA GLY A 44 -2.19 2.25 -8.10
C GLY A 44 -2.60 0.97 -7.38
N VAL A 45 -1.61 0.21 -7.00
CA VAL A 45 -1.74 -1.01 -6.20
C VAL A 45 -0.86 -0.86 -4.96
N GLU A 46 -1.43 -1.06 -3.79
CA GLU A 46 -0.69 -1.02 -2.53
C GLU A 46 -0.28 -2.45 -2.13
N THR A 47 0.85 -2.56 -1.42
CA THR A 47 1.37 -3.79 -0.80
C THR A 47 2.25 -3.45 0.41
N ASP A 48 2.49 -4.43 1.27
CA ASP A 48 3.25 -4.30 2.52
C ASP A 48 4.59 -5.05 2.42
N ILE A 49 5.72 -4.40 2.66
CA ILE A 49 7.06 -5.01 2.58
C ILE A 49 7.61 -5.29 3.97
N TRP A 50 7.95 -6.55 4.23
CA TRP A 50 8.66 -7.02 5.41
C TRP A 50 10.04 -7.57 5.07
N ARG A 51 10.96 -7.48 6.06
CA ARG A 51 12.26 -8.16 6.03
C ARG A 51 12.14 -9.53 6.70
N THR A 52 12.78 -10.53 6.12
CA THR A 52 12.94 -11.88 6.71
C THR A 52 14.18 -11.99 7.60
N SER A 53 14.32 -13.08 8.38
CA SER A 53 15.47 -13.30 9.25
C SER A 53 16.80 -13.43 8.51
N ASP A 54 16.76 -13.80 7.24
CA ASP A 54 17.93 -13.94 6.34
C ASP A 54 18.10 -12.73 5.41
N GLY A 55 17.48 -11.55 5.77
CA GLY A 55 17.71 -10.26 5.12
C GLY A 55 17.07 -10.13 3.74
N LYS A 56 16.11 -10.97 3.39
CA LYS A 56 15.34 -10.84 2.14
C LYS A 56 14.00 -10.15 2.40
N PHE A 57 13.26 -9.81 1.33
CA PHE A 57 12.00 -9.07 1.41
C PHE A 57 10.86 -9.85 0.77
N LEU A 58 9.67 -9.71 1.37
CA LEU A 58 8.42 -10.28 0.87
C LEU A 58 7.22 -9.41 1.21
N CYS A 59 6.08 -9.69 0.55
CA CYS A 59 4.85 -8.91 0.70
C CYS A 59 3.86 -9.63 1.63
N ASN A 60 3.56 -9.02 2.79
CA ASN A 60 2.55 -9.52 3.74
C ASN A 60 2.10 -8.38 4.64
N HIS A 61 0.83 -8.31 5.03
CA HIS A 61 0.39 -7.21 5.89
C HIS A 61 0.87 -7.35 7.34
N ASP A 62 0.56 -8.48 7.98
CA ASP A 62 0.90 -8.69 9.38
C ASP A 62 2.37 -9.13 9.53
N GLY A 63 2.99 -8.87 10.66
CA GLY A 63 4.29 -9.42 11.02
C GLY A 63 4.27 -10.96 11.25
N ARG A 64 3.11 -11.60 11.03
CA ARG A 64 2.86 -13.04 11.18
C ARG A 64 1.95 -13.53 10.06
N THR A 65 2.04 -14.85 9.76
CA THR A 65 1.28 -15.45 8.66
C THR A 65 -0.06 -16.06 9.07
N GLY A 66 -0.33 -16.23 10.37
CA GLY A 66 -1.45 -17.04 10.89
C GLY A 66 -2.86 -16.56 10.50
N ARG A 67 -3.05 -15.29 10.10
CA ARG A 67 -4.36 -14.81 9.64
C ARG A 67 -4.72 -15.31 8.25
N ILE A 68 -3.72 -15.45 7.37
CA ILE A 68 -3.90 -15.84 5.96
C ILE A 68 -3.27 -17.18 5.61
N CYS A 69 -2.80 -17.93 6.61
CA CYS A 69 -2.17 -19.26 6.44
C CYS A 69 -2.49 -20.15 7.64
N ASP A 70 -2.50 -21.47 7.46
CA ASP A 70 -2.66 -22.44 8.55
C ASP A 70 -1.42 -22.51 9.44
N VAL A 71 -0.27 -22.17 8.93
CA VAL A 71 1.00 -22.12 9.66
C VAL A 71 1.29 -20.69 10.09
N ASP A 72 1.39 -20.45 11.40
CA ASP A 72 1.64 -19.12 11.97
C ASP A 72 3.12 -18.89 12.27
N LEU A 73 3.81 -18.22 11.37
CA LEU A 73 5.23 -17.85 11.50
C LEU A 73 5.39 -16.33 11.70
N VAL A 74 6.36 -15.93 12.53
CA VAL A 74 6.81 -14.53 12.62
C VAL A 74 7.76 -14.24 11.47
N ILE A 75 7.43 -13.29 10.61
CA ILE A 75 8.16 -13.00 9.35
C ILE A 75 9.63 -12.67 9.63
N GLU A 76 9.92 -11.71 10.48
CA GLU A 76 11.29 -11.29 10.80
C GLU A 76 12.13 -12.35 11.55
N ARG A 77 11.51 -13.46 11.97
CA ARG A 77 12.19 -14.62 12.62
C ARG A 77 12.23 -15.86 11.73
N SER A 78 11.70 -15.76 10.52
CA SER A 78 11.62 -16.89 9.58
C SER A 78 12.44 -16.61 8.33
N THR A 79 13.00 -17.66 7.73
CA THR A 79 13.75 -17.52 6.47
C THR A 79 12.81 -17.30 5.30
N PHE A 80 13.30 -16.62 4.29
CA PHE A 80 12.60 -16.38 3.04
C PHE A 80 12.08 -17.69 2.40
N ASP A 81 12.94 -18.69 2.27
CA ASP A 81 12.56 -19.96 1.66
C ASP A 81 11.50 -20.73 2.49
N GLY A 82 11.51 -20.57 3.83
CA GLY A 82 10.48 -21.12 4.70
C GLY A 82 9.12 -20.47 4.45
N LEU A 83 9.08 -19.14 4.39
CA LEU A 83 7.87 -18.37 4.15
C LEU A 83 7.29 -18.57 2.74
N ARG A 84 8.15 -18.68 1.72
CA ARG A 84 7.73 -18.88 0.31
C ARG A 84 7.12 -20.28 0.05
N LYS A 85 7.32 -21.24 0.94
CA LYS A 85 6.69 -22.57 0.84
C LYS A 85 5.26 -22.62 1.39
N LEU A 86 4.85 -21.59 2.13
CA LEU A 86 3.50 -21.52 2.68
C LEU A 86 2.46 -21.39 1.56
N ARG A 87 1.31 -22.06 1.77
CA ARG A 87 0.10 -21.84 0.98
C ARG A 87 -0.82 -20.92 1.74
N LEU A 88 -1.28 -19.88 1.07
CA LEU A 88 -2.19 -18.92 1.66
C LEU A 88 -3.64 -19.39 1.45
N LYS A 89 -4.49 -19.05 2.39
CA LYS A 89 -5.92 -19.28 2.29
C LYS A 89 -6.56 -18.31 1.29
N ASP A 90 -7.44 -18.82 0.47
CA ASP A 90 -8.31 -17.98 -0.34
C ASP A 90 -9.43 -17.37 0.51
N LYS A 91 -10.28 -16.58 -0.09
CA LYS A 91 -11.41 -15.88 0.55
C LYS A 91 -12.47 -16.84 1.15
N ASP A 92 -12.50 -18.08 0.71
CA ASP A 92 -13.35 -19.15 1.28
C ASP A 92 -12.71 -19.87 2.46
N GLY A 93 -11.42 -19.59 2.73
CA GLY A 93 -10.64 -20.21 3.80
C GLY A 93 -9.85 -21.46 3.37
N GLU A 94 -9.98 -21.90 2.11
CA GLU A 94 -9.28 -23.05 1.58
C GLU A 94 -7.87 -22.70 1.09
N SER A 95 -6.95 -23.65 1.11
CA SER A 95 -5.54 -23.50 0.70
C SER A 95 -5.18 -24.34 -0.53
N ASP A 96 -6.14 -24.57 -1.42
CA ASP A 96 -6.03 -25.45 -2.59
C ASP A 96 -5.48 -24.74 -3.85
N ARG A 97 -5.50 -23.42 -3.88
CA ARG A 97 -4.95 -22.61 -4.96
C ARG A 97 -3.42 -22.52 -4.86
N ALA A 98 -2.73 -23.27 -5.72
CA ALA A 98 -1.26 -23.39 -5.69
C ALA A 98 -0.50 -22.07 -5.93
N GLU A 99 -1.11 -21.12 -6.63
CA GLU A 99 -0.56 -19.78 -6.91
C GLU A 99 -0.65 -18.81 -5.73
N LEU A 100 -1.47 -19.12 -4.70
CA LEU A 100 -1.58 -18.27 -3.51
C LEU A 100 -0.38 -18.52 -2.57
N ILE A 101 0.69 -17.81 -2.85
CA ILE A 101 1.93 -17.78 -2.07
C ILE A 101 2.30 -16.34 -1.76
N ILE A 102 3.12 -16.12 -0.72
CA ILE A 102 3.60 -14.79 -0.36
C ILE A 102 4.52 -14.25 -1.46
N PRO A 103 4.20 -13.15 -2.17
CA PRO A 103 5.05 -12.64 -3.26
C PRO A 103 6.26 -11.87 -2.74
N THR A 104 7.20 -11.63 -3.65
CA THR A 104 8.33 -10.72 -3.44
C THR A 104 8.01 -9.31 -3.94
N PRO A 105 8.70 -8.26 -3.46
CA PRO A 105 8.59 -6.91 -4.02
C PRO A 105 8.92 -6.85 -5.52
N HIS A 106 9.80 -7.74 -5.99
CA HIS A 106 10.11 -7.83 -7.42
C HIS A 106 8.94 -8.37 -8.25
N GLU A 107 8.30 -9.46 -7.80
CA GLU A 107 7.10 -10.02 -8.46
C GLU A 107 5.96 -8.98 -8.48
N TYR A 108 5.72 -8.31 -7.35
CA TYR A 108 4.74 -7.20 -7.24
C TYR A 108 5.04 -6.09 -8.23
N LYS A 109 6.28 -5.53 -8.24
CA LYS A 109 6.68 -4.48 -9.18
C LYS A 109 6.46 -4.89 -10.63
N LYS A 110 6.84 -6.13 -11.00
CA LYS A 110 6.64 -6.64 -12.37
C LYS A 110 5.17 -6.66 -12.79
N ILE A 111 4.27 -6.96 -11.85
CA ILE A 111 2.82 -6.89 -12.12
C ILE A 111 2.41 -5.41 -12.30
N CYS A 112 2.83 -4.49 -11.42
CA CYS A 112 2.54 -3.07 -11.57
C CYS A 112 3.03 -2.53 -12.92
N GLN A 113 4.26 -2.86 -13.32
CA GLN A 113 4.83 -2.50 -14.63
C GLN A 113 4.00 -3.04 -15.79
N LYS A 114 3.62 -4.33 -15.73
CA LYS A 114 2.84 -4.99 -16.80
C LYS A 114 1.50 -4.32 -17.06
N TYR A 115 0.86 -3.83 -16.00
CA TYR A 115 -0.48 -3.23 -16.05
C TYR A 115 -0.46 -1.70 -15.95
N GLU A 116 0.73 -1.08 -15.99
CA GLU A 116 0.92 0.38 -15.91
C GLU A 116 0.25 1.00 -14.67
N LYS A 117 0.37 0.31 -13.51
CA LYS A 117 -0.18 0.76 -12.23
C LYS A 117 0.89 1.39 -11.36
N HIS A 118 0.60 2.52 -10.73
CA HIS A 118 1.47 3.07 -9.70
C HIS A 118 1.72 2.03 -8.59
N ALA A 119 2.97 1.84 -8.21
CA ALA A 119 3.33 0.99 -7.08
C ALA A 119 3.27 1.80 -5.79
N VAL A 120 2.59 1.28 -4.75
CA VAL A 120 2.46 1.92 -3.44
C VAL A 120 2.92 0.95 -2.35
N PRO A 121 4.24 0.70 -2.21
CA PRO A 121 4.75 -0.22 -1.20
C PRO A 121 4.84 0.42 0.19
N GLU A 122 4.20 -0.20 1.20
CA GLU A 122 4.36 0.14 2.62
C GLU A 122 5.62 -0.51 3.20
N LEU A 123 6.45 0.27 3.85
CA LEU A 123 7.66 -0.17 4.55
C LEU A 123 7.32 -0.55 6.00
N LYS A 124 7.10 -1.86 6.29
CA LYS A 124 6.61 -2.36 7.58
C LYS A 124 7.70 -2.54 8.64
N SER A 125 8.86 -3.10 8.27
CA SER A 125 9.99 -3.28 9.19
C SER A 125 10.67 -1.96 9.50
N ASN A 126 11.39 -1.89 10.61
CA ASN A 126 12.35 -0.82 10.84
C ASN A 126 13.59 -1.11 10.00
N PHE A 127 13.70 -0.45 8.86
CA PHE A 127 14.76 -0.70 7.89
C PHE A 127 16.01 0.15 8.19
N THR A 128 17.17 -0.43 7.94
CA THR A 128 18.44 0.28 7.89
C THR A 128 18.59 1.02 6.56
N GLU A 129 19.51 2.00 6.48
CA GLU A 129 19.81 2.70 5.23
C GLU A 129 20.28 1.75 4.12
N ALA A 130 21.02 0.69 4.46
CA ALA A 130 21.47 -0.32 3.48
C ALA A 130 20.28 -1.09 2.90
N GLU A 131 19.31 -1.48 3.73
CA GLU A 131 18.10 -2.18 3.29
C GLU A 131 17.18 -1.27 2.47
N ILE A 132 17.02 0.01 2.85
CA ILE A 132 16.29 0.97 2.02
C ILE A 132 16.96 1.14 0.65
N LYS A 133 18.29 1.20 0.60
CA LYS A 133 19.03 1.25 -0.67
C LYS A 133 18.78 0.01 -1.54
N GLU A 134 18.71 -1.17 -0.93
CA GLU A 134 18.37 -2.42 -1.62
C GLU A 134 16.92 -2.41 -2.13
N ILE A 135 15.96 -1.95 -1.31
CA ILE A 135 14.55 -1.82 -1.72
C ILE A 135 14.45 -0.85 -2.91
N LEU A 136 15.08 0.33 -2.85
CA LEU A 136 15.10 1.28 -3.96
C LEU A 136 15.71 0.67 -5.23
N ALA A 137 16.72 -0.20 -5.10
CA ALA A 137 17.32 -0.89 -6.24
C ALA A 137 16.34 -1.88 -6.92
N PHE A 138 15.45 -2.55 -6.17
CA PHE A 138 14.39 -3.37 -6.76
C PHE A 138 13.43 -2.57 -7.65
N PHE A 139 13.19 -1.30 -7.31
CA PHE A 139 12.29 -0.41 -8.05
C PHE A 139 13.03 0.54 -9.01
N SER A 140 14.36 0.38 -9.22
CA SER A 140 15.19 1.37 -9.92
C SER A 140 14.71 1.76 -11.32
N ASP A 141 14.07 0.84 -12.03
CA ASP A 141 13.47 1.04 -13.35
C ASP A 141 11.97 1.47 -13.29
N TYR A 142 11.44 1.74 -12.07
CA TYR A 142 10.03 2.10 -11.87
C TYR A 142 9.80 3.14 -10.75
N LEU A 143 10.84 3.77 -10.25
CA LEU A 143 10.77 4.72 -9.13
C LEU A 143 9.87 5.93 -9.40
N ASP A 144 9.81 6.41 -10.64
CA ASP A 144 8.96 7.53 -11.05
C ASP A 144 7.45 7.17 -11.07
N SER A 145 7.12 5.88 -10.97
CA SER A 145 5.76 5.35 -10.81
C SER A 145 5.61 4.61 -9.46
N THR A 146 6.39 5.00 -8.44
CA THR A 146 6.37 4.38 -7.12
C THR A 146 6.26 5.44 -6.03
N CYS A 147 5.28 5.29 -5.13
CA CYS A 147 5.13 6.07 -3.92
C CYS A 147 5.37 5.17 -2.69
N PHE A 148 6.41 5.42 -1.90
CA PHE A 148 6.66 4.67 -0.67
C PHE A 148 5.81 5.23 0.47
N ILE A 149 5.18 4.34 1.24
CA ILE A 149 4.38 4.72 2.40
C ILE A 149 4.91 4.01 3.65
N ALA A 150 4.75 4.61 4.83
CA ALA A 150 5.14 4.00 6.10
C ALA A 150 4.50 4.72 7.30
N PHE A 151 4.19 3.95 8.36
CA PHE A 151 3.90 4.49 9.69
C PHE A 151 5.17 4.96 10.41
N ASN A 152 6.32 4.31 10.15
CA ASN A 152 7.59 4.76 10.66
C ASN A 152 8.17 5.84 9.73
N ILE A 153 8.11 7.10 10.14
CA ILE A 153 8.60 8.23 9.35
C ILE A 153 10.11 8.16 9.08
N GLU A 154 10.88 7.48 9.94
CA GLU A 154 12.33 7.30 9.77
C GLU A 154 12.64 6.50 8.50
N ASN A 155 11.81 5.51 8.14
CA ASN A 155 11.92 4.79 6.88
C ASN A 155 11.80 5.74 5.68
N LEU A 156 10.83 6.66 5.71
CA LEU A 156 10.63 7.65 4.65
C LEU A 156 11.73 8.72 4.63
N ASP A 157 12.21 9.15 5.80
CA ASP A 157 13.35 10.07 5.89
C ASP A 157 14.61 9.43 5.27
N LEU A 158 14.82 8.11 5.42
CA LEU A 158 15.90 7.38 4.74
C LEU A 158 15.68 7.31 3.22
N VAL A 159 14.45 7.06 2.76
CA VAL A 159 14.11 7.11 1.32
C VAL A 159 14.42 8.49 0.76
N LYS A 160 13.96 9.57 1.41
CA LYS A 160 14.19 10.95 0.98
C LYS A 160 15.66 11.35 1.05
N LYS A 161 16.44 10.83 2.01
CA LYS A 161 17.88 11.03 2.09
C LYS A 161 18.60 10.45 0.87
N LEU A 162 18.21 9.25 0.44
CA LEU A 162 18.83 8.55 -0.70
C LEU A 162 18.32 9.04 -2.05
N ARG A 163 17.07 9.46 -2.13
CA ARG A 163 16.40 9.98 -3.32
C ARG A 163 15.44 11.13 -2.94
N PRO A 164 15.91 12.38 -2.87
CA PRO A 164 15.12 13.53 -2.38
C PRO A 164 13.80 13.78 -3.11
N GLU A 165 13.71 13.44 -4.40
CA GLU A 165 12.50 13.65 -5.21
C GLU A 165 11.54 12.43 -5.20
N GLN A 166 11.89 11.34 -4.48
CA GLN A 166 11.02 10.17 -4.41
C GLN A 166 9.69 10.52 -3.76
N GLU A 167 8.60 10.14 -4.41
CA GLU A 167 7.26 10.25 -3.85
C GLU A 167 7.13 9.38 -2.60
N CYS A 168 6.65 9.99 -1.51
CA CYS A 168 6.43 9.33 -0.23
C CYS A 168 5.17 9.91 0.43
N GLN A 169 4.40 9.06 1.13
CA GLN A 169 3.28 9.49 1.96
C GLN A 169 3.41 8.90 3.37
N PHE A 170 3.25 9.75 4.38
CA PHE A 170 3.33 9.34 5.78
C PHE A 170 2.00 8.74 6.23
N LEU A 171 2.03 7.48 6.69
CA LEU A 171 0.88 6.78 7.24
C LEU A 171 0.64 7.16 8.70
N THR A 172 -0.61 7.48 9.04
CA THR A 172 -1.00 7.68 10.44
C THR A 172 -2.47 7.34 10.67
N GLY A 173 -2.78 6.83 11.88
CA GLY A 173 -4.16 6.61 12.33
C GLY A 173 -4.81 7.84 12.95
N GLU A 174 -4.05 8.90 13.24
CA GLU A 174 -4.51 10.06 14.01
C GLU A 174 -4.11 11.38 13.36
N TRP A 175 -5.03 12.36 13.44
CA TRP A 175 -4.74 13.72 13.02
C TRP A 175 -3.96 14.49 14.09
N ASN A 176 -3.03 15.30 13.63
CA ASN A 176 -2.30 16.30 14.43
C ASN A 176 -2.19 17.59 13.59
N ASP A 177 -2.48 18.73 14.18
CA ASP A 177 -2.49 20.02 13.48
C ASP A 177 -1.11 20.45 12.93
N ASN A 178 -0.03 19.82 13.40
CA ASN A 178 1.31 20.03 12.85
C ASN A 178 1.61 19.19 11.59
N LEU A 179 0.77 18.21 11.24
CA LEU A 179 1.00 17.32 10.09
C LEU A 179 1.23 18.07 8.79
N PRO A 180 0.38 19.05 8.38
CA PRO A 180 0.56 19.73 7.10
C PRO A 180 1.91 20.44 7.00
N GLU A 181 2.33 21.15 8.03
CA GLU A 181 3.62 21.85 8.06
C GLU A 181 4.81 20.89 8.11
N MET A 182 4.70 19.84 8.91
CA MET A 182 5.73 18.81 9.05
C MET A 182 5.99 18.06 7.75
N LEU A 183 4.91 17.68 7.03
CA LEU A 183 4.99 16.93 5.77
C LEU A 183 5.44 17.82 4.61
N SER A 184 4.97 19.08 4.55
CA SER A 184 5.42 20.06 3.57
C SER A 184 6.94 20.24 3.62
N LYS A 185 7.53 20.40 4.81
CA LYS A 185 8.99 20.51 4.99
C LYS A 185 9.76 19.27 4.51
N ARG A 186 9.16 18.09 4.59
CA ARG A 186 9.74 16.84 4.13
C ARG A 186 9.44 16.53 2.66
N LYS A 187 8.60 17.34 2.00
CA LYS A 187 8.07 17.06 0.67
C LYS A 187 7.44 15.66 0.60
N MET A 188 6.56 15.35 1.56
CA MET A 188 5.81 14.11 1.66
C MET A 188 4.31 14.40 1.64
N GLY A 189 3.52 13.47 1.10
CA GLY A 189 2.07 13.45 1.25
C GLY A 189 1.64 12.87 2.59
N LEU A 190 0.34 12.98 2.87
CA LEU A 190 -0.33 12.37 4.02
C LEU A 190 -1.13 11.15 3.55
N ASP A 191 -1.03 10.02 4.28
CA ASP A 191 -1.91 8.87 4.12
C ASP A 191 -2.53 8.53 5.48
N ILE A 192 -3.83 8.86 5.67
CA ILE A 192 -4.44 8.87 7.00
C ILE A 192 -5.73 8.04 7.04
N HIS A 193 -6.03 7.48 8.22
CA HIS A 193 -7.33 6.82 8.44
C HIS A 193 -8.48 7.80 8.11
N TYR A 194 -9.38 7.40 7.20
CA TYR A 194 -10.41 8.29 6.62
C TYR A 194 -11.33 8.95 7.66
N GLY A 195 -11.57 8.26 8.79
CA GLY A 195 -12.37 8.81 9.90
C GLY A 195 -11.76 10.03 10.59
N GLN A 196 -10.49 10.35 10.31
CA GLN A 196 -9.81 11.55 10.81
C GLN A 196 -9.99 12.76 9.90
N LEU A 197 -10.51 12.57 8.68
CA LEU A 197 -10.59 13.63 7.69
C LEU A 197 -11.86 14.49 7.85
N THR A 198 -11.68 15.77 7.64
CA THR A 198 -12.71 16.77 7.39
C THR A 198 -12.30 17.60 6.19
N GLU A 199 -13.23 18.33 5.58
CA GLU A 199 -12.94 19.24 4.48
C GLU A 199 -11.87 20.26 4.84
N GLU A 200 -11.90 20.80 6.07
CA GLU A 200 -10.93 21.77 6.57
C GLU A 200 -9.53 21.16 6.68
N ARG A 201 -9.42 19.90 7.13
CA ARG A 201 -8.13 19.20 7.25
C ARG A 201 -7.50 18.92 5.91
N ILE A 202 -8.28 18.47 4.92
CA ILE A 202 -7.82 18.29 3.53
C ILE A 202 -7.34 19.64 2.97
N ARG A 203 -8.14 20.70 3.13
CA ARG A 203 -7.75 22.04 2.69
C ARG A 203 -6.47 22.54 3.36
N ALA A 204 -6.29 22.33 4.67
CA ALA A 204 -5.08 22.70 5.40
C ALA A 204 -3.82 21.99 4.87
N CYS A 205 -3.94 20.73 4.43
CA CYS A 205 -2.87 20.01 3.74
C CYS A 205 -2.57 20.65 2.38
N HIS A 206 -3.59 20.88 1.56
CA HIS A 206 -3.45 21.45 0.22
C HIS A 206 -2.84 22.87 0.25
N GLU A 207 -3.18 23.71 1.23
CA GLU A 207 -2.57 25.05 1.43
C GLU A 207 -1.06 24.98 1.69
N LYS A 208 -0.56 23.82 2.15
CA LYS A 208 0.87 23.54 2.37
C LYS A 208 1.51 22.72 1.24
N GLY A 209 0.75 22.44 0.18
CA GLY A 209 1.22 21.60 -0.93
C GLY A 209 1.37 20.11 -0.58
N VAL A 210 0.61 19.62 0.40
CA VAL A 210 0.59 18.23 0.84
C VAL A 210 -0.62 17.53 0.22
N GLU A 211 -0.40 16.53 -0.64
CA GLU A 211 -1.44 15.64 -1.16
C GLU A 211 -1.95 14.72 -0.05
N VAL A 212 -3.24 14.36 -0.10
CA VAL A 212 -3.92 13.57 0.92
C VAL A 212 -4.45 12.26 0.33
N ASN A 213 -3.98 11.14 0.86
CA ASN A 213 -4.53 9.81 0.69
C ASN A 213 -5.26 9.39 1.96
N CYS A 214 -6.21 8.47 1.84
CA CYS A 214 -6.84 7.88 3.03
C CYS A 214 -7.14 6.39 2.87
N TRP A 215 -7.19 5.69 3.99
CA TRP A 215 -7.44 4.24 4.10
C TRP A 215 -8.37 3.91 5.27
N THR A 216 -9.08 2.79 5.24
CA THR A 216 -9.50 2.02 4.09
C THR A 216 -10.97 2.32 3.83
N VAL A 217 -11.31 2.80 2.65
CA VAL A 217 -12.67 3.25 2.30
C VAL A 217 -13.32 2.21 1.38
N ASP A 218 -14.32 1.50 1.88
CA ASP A 218 -15.01 0.43 1.15
C ASP A 218 -16.49 0.70 0.90
N LYS A 219 -17.00 1.85 1.38
CA LYS A 219 -18.38 2.27 1.17
C LYS A 219 -18.45 3.42 0.17
N PRO A 220 -19.28 3.30 -0.89
CA PRO A 220 -19.41 4.35 -1.89
C PRO A 220 -19.77 5.73 -1.31
N GLU A 221 -20.69 5.77 -0.33
CA GLU A 221 -21.13 7.02 0.30
C GLU A 221 -20.01 7.75 1.05
N GLU A 222 -19.07 7.00 1.66
CA GLU A 222 -17.89 7.61 2.30
C GLU A 222 -16.89 8.11 1.24
N ALA A 223 -16.71 7.37 0.16
CA ALA A 223 -15.85 7.79 -0.96
C ALA A 223 -16.41 9.06 -1.62
N GLU A 224 -17.70 9.11 -1.94
CA GLU A 224 -18.36 10.27 -2.55
C GLU A 224 -18.20 11.53 -1.68
N LYS A 225 -18.36 11.38 -0.36
CA LYS A 225 -18.15 12.46 0.61
C LYS A 225 -16.69 12.98 0.56
N LEU A 226 -15.70 12.09 0.62
CA LEU A 226 -14.29 12.47 0.57
C LEU A 226 -13.92 13.10 -0.78
N ILE A 227 -14.47 12.58 -1.89
CA ILE A 227 -14.32 13.16 -3.22
C ILE A 227 -14.87 14.58 -3.27
N SER A 228 -16.05 14.83 -2.65
CA SER A 228 -16.63 16.17 -2.59
C SER A 228 -15.77 17.17 -1.81
N TRP A 229 -14.95 16.70 -0.89
CA TRP A 229 -13.97 17.49 -0.14
C TRP A 229 -12.64 17.68 -0.88
N GLY A 230 -12.49 17.07 -2.08
CA GLY A 230 -11.33 17.23 -2.94
C GLY A 230 -10.13 16.36 -2.57
N ILE A 231 -10.35 15.19 -1.94
CA ILE A 231 -9.27 14.27 -1.62
C ILE A 231 -8.52 13.81 -2.88
N ASP A 232 -7.20 13.61 -2.76
CA ASP A 232 -6.35 13.25 -3.90
C ASP A 232 -6.36 11.74 -4.17
N TYR A 233 -6.32 10.91 -3.11
CA TYR A 233 -6.30 9.46 -3.24
C TYR A 233 -7.25 8.79 -2.23
N ILE A 234 -7.79 7.66 -2.63
CA ILE A 234 -8.57 6.74 -1.77
C ILE A 234 -8.01 5.33 -1.93
N THR A 235 -7.50 4.77 -0.82
CA THR A 235 -7.07 3.38 -0.72
C THR A 235 -8.25 2.52 -0.26
N THR A 236 -8.57 1.46 -1.03
CA THR A 236 -9.79 0.66 -0.89
C THR A 236 -9.58 -0.80 -1.22
N ASN A 237 -10.35 -1.69 -0.56
CA ASN A 237 -10.35 -3.12 -0.87
C ASN A 237 -11.18 -3.47 -2.11
N ILE A 238 -12.17 -2.63 -2.49
CA ILE A 238 -13.22 -3.05 -3.43
C ILE A 238 -13.78 -1.94 -4.33
N LEU A 239 -13.66 -0.65 -3.96
CA LEU A 239 -14.22 0.45 -4.75
C LEU A 239 -13.41 0.70 -6.01
N GLU A 240 -14.11 0.99 -7.09
CA GLU A 240 -13.50 1.28 -8.40
C GLU A 240 -14.24 2.38 -9.15
#